data_6836c9b625a7b12b9836b3fb261cac7e
#
_entry.id   6836c9b625a7b12b9836b3fb261cac7e
#
_cell.length_a   1.000
_cell.length_b   1.000
_cell.length_c   1.000
_cell.angle_alpha   90.00
_cell.angle_beta   90.00
_cell.angle_gamma   90.00
#
_symmetry.space_group_name_H-M   'P 1'
#
loop_
_entity.id
_entity.type
_entity.pdbx_description
1 polymer ?
#
loop_
_entity_poly.entity_id
_entity_poly.type
_entity_poly.pdbx_seq_one_letter_code
_entity_poly.pdbx_strand_id
1 'polypeptide(L)'
;ENARDHLPFFDQGVSALVDDIYERGLDRDVSVVVWGEFGRTPRINAKGGRDHWPRASFALMFGGGVQPGRVIGATNKYGEEPSERPVHIQEVFATLYHNLGIDTETATVNDLSGRPRYLVDHTQYGKIDELV
;
A
#
# COMPACT_ATOMS: atom_id res chain seq x y z
N GLU A 1 -10.24 15.80 -16.13
CA GLU A 1 -10.45 14.35 -16.24
C GLU A 1 -11.48 13.91 -15.20
N ASN A 2 -12.41 13.10 -15.63
CA ASN A 2 -13.51 12.67 -14.78
C ASN A 2 -13.20 11.26 -14.23
N ALA A 3 -13.14 11.11 -12.92
CA ALA A 3 -12.93 9.82 -12.28
C ALA A 3 -13.95 8.75 -12.75
N ARG A 4 -15.17 9.16 -13.08
CA ARG A 4 -16.20 8.26 -13.60
C ARG A 4 -15.84 7.60 -14.92
N ASP A 5 -14.98 8.22 -15.72
CA ASP A 5 -14.57 7.69 -17.02
C ASP A 5 -13.41 6.70 -16.89
N HIS A 6 -12.59 6.83 -15.85
CA HIS A 6 -11.37 6.02 -15.67
C HIS A 6 -11.49 4.91 -14.64
N LEU A 7 -12.25 5.13 -13.55
CA LEU A 7 -12.38 4.13 -12.49
C LEU A 7 -12.93 2.77 -12.97
N PRO A 8 -13.90 2.69 -13.92
CA PRO A 8 -14.36 1.40 -14.42
C PRO A 8 -13.27 0.59 -15.11
N PHE A 9 -12.37 1.24 -15.86
CA PHE A 9 -11.24 0.56 -16.50
C PHE A 9 -10.19 0.10 -15.48
N PHE A 10 -9.94 0.93 -14.47
CA PHE A 10 -9.06 0.56 -13.36
C PHE A 10 -9.61 -0.65 -12.61
N ASP A 11 -10.89 -0.63 -12.28
CA ASP A 11 -11.58 -1.71 -11.58
C ASP A 11 -11.50 -3.03 -12.36
N GLN A 12 -11.82 -3.00 -13.65
CA GLN A 12 -11.69 -4.17 -14.53
C GLN A 12 -10.25 -4.67 -14.63
N GLY A 13 -9.29 -3.76 -14.77
CA GLY A 13 -7.88 -4.13 -14.89
C GLY A 13 -7.33 -4.78 -13.63
N VAL A 14 -7.62 -4.21 -12.46
CA VAL A 14 -7.18 -4.76 -11.16
C VAL A 14 -7.88 -6.09 -10.89
N SER A 15 -9.19 -6.18 -11.11
CA SER A 15 -9.95 -7.41 -10.93
C SER A 15 -9.40 -8.54 -11.82
N ALA A 16 -9.20 -8.27 -13.10
CA ALA A 16 -8.65 -9.27 -14.02
C ALA A 16 -7.22 -9.70 -13.64
N LEU A 17 -6.39 -8.78 -13.14
CA LEU A 17 -5.05 -9.11 -12.66
C LEU A 17 -5.09 -10.01 -11.42
N VAL A 18 -5.99 -9.72 -10.48
CA VAL A 18 -6.20 -10.58 -9.30
C VAL A 18 -6.60 -11.98 -9.74
N ASP A 19 -7.65 -12.10 -10.58
CA ASP A 19 -8.13 -13.38 -11.07
C ASP A 19 -7.01 -14.16 -11.78
N ASP A 20 -6.27 -13.54 -12.68
CA ASP A 20 -5.18 -14.17 -13.45
C ASP A 20 -4.06 -14.70 -12.53
N ILE A 21 -3.67 -13.94 -11.49
CA ILE A 21 -2.66 -14.37 -10.52
C ILE A 21 -3.11 -15.61 -9.76
N TYR A 22 -4.35 -15.63 -9.27
CA TYR A 22 -4.89 -16.75 -8.52
C TYR A 22 -5.18 -17.96 -9.41
N GLU A 23 -5.74 -17.78 -10.59
CA GLU A 23 -6.00 -18.87 -11.55
C GLU A 23 -4.73 -19.57 -12.01
N ARG A 24 -3.62 -18.84 -12.13
CA ARG A 24 -2.30 -19.41 -12.47
C ARG A 24 -1.55 -19.99 -11.28
N GLY A 25 -2.07 -19.86 -10.06
CA GLY A 25 -1.38 -20.28 -8.85
C GLY A 25 -0.12 -19.47 -8.52
N LEU A 26 -0.07 -18.20 -8.94
CA LEU A 26 1.05 -17.27 -8.71
C LEU A 26 0.87 -16.42 -7.44
N ASP A 27 -0.23 -16.64 -6.73
CA ASP A 27 -0.61 -15.87 -5.54
C ASP A 27 0.40 -15.94 -4.38
N ARG A 28 1.31 -16.91 -4.39
CA ARG A 28 2.40 -17.01 -3.43
C ARG A 28 3.73 -16.44 -3.92
N ASP A 29 3.91 -16.36 -5.23
CA ASP A 29 5.20 -15.99 -5.83
C ASP A 29 5.22 -14.55 -6.33
N VAL A 30 4.04 -13.93 -6.51
CA VAL A 30 3.90 -12.57 -7.03
C VAL A 30 3.16 -11.69 -6.03
N SER A 31 3.85 -10.68 -5.50
CA SER A 31 3.23 -9.62 -4.68
C SER A 31 2.89 -8.43 -5.55
N VAL A 32 1.67 -7.95 -5.45
CA VAL A 32 1.21 -6.73 -6.14
C VAL A 32 0.80 -5.69 -5.12
N VAL A 33 1.26 -4.45 -5.34
CA VAL A 33 0.83 -3.27 -4.60
C VAL A 33 0.36 -2.20 -5.56
N VAL A 34 -0.84 -1.69 -5.31
CA VAL A 34 -1.41 -0.57 -6.06
C VAL A 34 -1.62 0.58 -5.08
N TRP A 35 -0.89 1.66 -5.26
CA TRP A 35 -0.94 2.84 -4.39
C TRP A 35 -0.65 4.14 -5.14
N GLY A 36 -0.80 5.27 -4.44
CA GLY A 36 -0.35 6.59 -4.88
C GLY A 36 0.51 7.25 -3.81
N GLU A 37 1.21 8.34 -4.16
CA GLU A 37 2.11 9.08 -3.25
C GLU A 37 1.35 9.80 -2.14
N PHE A 38 0.11 10.16 -2.38
CA PHE A 38 -0.76 10.88 -1.44
C PHE A 38 -2.24 10.63 -1.76
N GLY A 39 -3.10 10.91 -0.81
CA GLY A 39 -4.54 10.92 -1.02
C GLY A 39 -5.05 12.21 -1.64
N ARG A 40 -6.36 12.40 -1.58
CA ARG A 40 -7.05 13.59 -2.07
C ARG A 40 -7.88 14.23 -0.98
N THR A 41 -8.00 15.56 -1.01
CA THR A 41 -8.76 16.31 0.01
C THR A 41 -10.19 15.80 0.15
N PRO A 42 -10.73 15.65 1.38
CA PRO A 42 -12.12 15.31 1.60
C PRO A 42 -13.09 16.34 1.02
N ARG A 43 -12.66 17.61 0.99
CA ARG A 43 -13.44 18.73 0.42
C ARG A 43 -13.13 18.91 -1.06
N ILE A 44 -14.18 19.15 -1.81
CA ILE A 44 -14.09 19.54 -3.22
C ILE A 44 -13.70 21.02 -3.27
N ASN A 45 -12.73 21.37 -4.10
CA ASN A 45 -12.28 22.74 -4.30
C ASN A 45 -13.21 23.54 -5.24
N ALA A 46 -12.98 24.85 -5.36
CA ALA A 46 -13.79 25.73 -6.19
C ALA A 46 -13.82 25.39 -7.69
N LYS A 47 -12.88 24.56 -8.15
CA LYS A 47 -12.80 24.08 -9.54
C LYS A 47 -13.51 22.73 -9.76
N GLY A 48 -14.21 22.23 -8.74
CA GLY A 48 -14.90 20.94 -8.79
C GLY A 48 -13.98 19.72 -8.65
N GLY A 49 -12.72 19.91 -8.25
CA GLY A 49 -11.71 18.87 -8.07
C GLY A 49 -11.32 18.67 -6.61
N ARG A 50 -10.31 17.80 -6.39
CA ARG A 50 -9.70 17.54 -5.09
C ARG A 50 -8.20 17.77 -5.19
N ASP A 51 -7.66 18.46 -4.18
CA ASP A 51 -6.23 18.74 -4.08
C ASP A 51 -5.45 17.57 -3.46
N HIS A 52 -4.12 17.66 -3.44
CA HIS A 52 -3.25 16.68 -2.79
C HIS A 52 -3.49 16.67 -1.27
N TRP A 53 -3.53 15.48 -0.67
CA TRP A 53 -3.78 15.31 0.75
C TRP A 53 -2.85 14.25 1.36
N PRO A 54 -1.73 14.68 1.96
CA PRO A 54 -0.72 13.73 2.47
C PRO A 54 -1.12 13.04 3.78
N ARG A 55 -2.20 13.48 4.44
CA ARG A 55 -2.62 12.95 5.74
C ARG A 55 -3.29 11.58 5.67
N ALA A 56 -3.89 11.25 4.54
CA ALA A 56 -4.56 9.98 4.35
C ALA A 56 -4.40 9.50 2.91
N SER A 57 -4.08 8.24 2.74
CA SER A 57 -4.01 7.55 1.47
C SER A 57 -4.43 6.09 1.68
N PHE A 58 -4.32 5.27 0.66
CA PHE A 58 -4.56 3.83 0.76
C PHE A 58 -3.55 3.07 -0.11
N ALA A 59 -3.43 1.78 0.17
CA ALA A 59 -2.75 0.82 -0.69
C ALA A 59 -3.64 -0.41 -0.85
N LEU A 60 -3.69 -0.99 -2.05
CA LEU A 60 -4.21 -2.33 -2.28
C LEU A 60 -3.03 -3.28 -2.34
N MET A 61 -3.12 -4.41 -1.65
CA MET A 61 -2.10 -5.46 -1.67
C MET A 61 -2.76 -6.81 -1.94
N PHE A 62 -2.17 -7.61 -2.80
CA PHE A 62 -2.60 -8.98 -3.04
C PHE A 62 -1.45 -9.84 -3.58
N GLY A 63 -1.60 -11.16 -3.44
CA GLY A 63 -0.54 -12.10 -3.76
C GLY A 63 0.64 -12.06 -2.77
N GLY A 64 1.71 -12.80 -3.04
CA GLY A 64 2.88 -12.92 -2.17
C GLY A 64 2.59 -13.55 -0.81
N GLY A 65 1.50 -14.30 -0.67
CA GLY A 65 1.07 -14.88 0.61
C GLY A 65 0.22 -13.96 1.48
N VAL A 66 -0.12 -12.75 1.01
CA VAL A 66 -1.02 -11.84 1.73
C VAL A 66 -2.42 -12.44 1.87
N GLN A 67 -2.99 -12.39 3.09
CA GLN A 67 -4.34 -12.84 3.36
C GLN A 67 -5.37 -11.93 2.67
N PRO A 68 -6.18 -12.45 1.72
CA PRO A 68 -7.13 -11.64 0.99
C PRO A 68 -8.35 -11.25 1.82
N GLY A 69 -9.11 -10.25 1.35
CA GLY A 69 -10.38 -9.83 1.96
C GLY A 69 -10.23 -9.04 3.26
N ARG A 70 -9.03 -8.58 3.59
CA ARG A 70 -8.78 -7.77 4.77
C ARG A 70 -8.85 -6.27 4.45
N VAL A 71 -9.38 -5.51 5.39
CA VAL A 71 -9.29 -4.05 5.40
C VAL A 71 -8.61 -3.65 6.71
N ILE A 72 -7.46 -2.97 6.61
CA ILE A 72 -6.66 -2.55 7.75
C ILE A 72 -6.69 -1.03 7.85
N GLY A 73 -7.07 -0.55 9.03
CA GLY A 73 -7.19 0.86 9.31
C GLY A 73 -8.49 1.50 8.81
N ALA A 74 -8.83 2.62 9.42
CA ALA A 74 -9.95 3.45 9.00
C ALA A 74 -9.62 4.93 9.22
N THR A 75 -10.28 5.79 8.47
CA THR A 75 -10.20 7.23 8.67
C THR A 75 -11.27 7.70 9.66
N ASN A 76 -11.14 8.94 10.14
CA ASN A 76 -12.22 9.61 10.82
C ASN A 76 -13.44 9.76 9.88
N LYS A 77 -14.58 10.11 10.44
CA LYS A 77 -15.86 10.23 9.67
C LYS A 77 -15.84 11.23 8.51
N TYR A 78 -14.84 12.09 8.46
CA TYR A 78 -14.66 13.08 7.41
C TYR A 78 -13.65 12.67 6.33
N GLY A 79 -12.95 11.54 6.51
CA GLY A 79 -11.90 11.11 5.59
C GLY A 79 -10.65 11.99 5.61
N GLU A 80 -10.40 12.69 6.72
CA GLU A 80 -9.31 13.67 6.82
C GLU A 80 -7.99 13.05 7.26
N GLU A 81 -8.06 12.07 8.16
CA GLU A 81 -6.88 11.43 8.76
C GLU A 81 -7.20 10.02 9.25
N PRO A 82 -6.21 9.14 9.36
CA PRO A 82 -6.38 7.83 9.98
C PRO A 82 -6.78 7.99 11.45
N SER A 83 -7.74 7.19 11.91
CA SER A 83 -8.24 7.21 13.30
C SER A 83 -8.22 5.85 13.95
N GLU A 84 -8.29 4.77 13.18
CA GLU A 84 -8.23 3.40 13.67
C GLU A 84 -7.10 2.66 12.98
N ARG A 85 -6.24 1.97 13.75
CA ARG A 85 -5.12 1.20 13.23
C ARG A 85 -4.39 1.93 12.07
N PRO A 86 -3.81 3.12 12.31
CA PRO A 86 -3.04 3.81 11.28
C PRO A 86 -1.95 2.90 10.74
N VAL A 87 -1.81 2.84 9.41
CA VAL A 87 -0.74 2.11 8.74
C VAL A 87 0.27 3.12 8.24
N HIS A 88 1.52 2.96 8.65
CA HIS A 88 2.61 3.77 8.14
C HIS A 88 3.16 3.17 6.84
N ILE A 89 3.67 4.00 5.93
CA ILE A 89 4.23 3.52 4.63
C ILE A 89 5.34 2.48 4.83
N GLN A 90 6.12 2.61 5.90
CA GLN A 90 7.19 1.65 6.20
C GLN A 90 6.66 0.27 6.63
N GLU A 91 5.46 0.16 7.20
CA GLU A 91 4.83 -1.13 7.47
C GLU A 91 4.47 -1.84 6.14
N VAL A 92 4.02 -1.06 5.14
CA VAL A 92 3.77 -1.60 3.79
C VAL A 92 5.06 -2.11 3.17
N PHE A 93 6.15 -1.35 3.25
CA PHE A 93 7.47 -1.79 2.78
C PHE A 93 7.96 -3.03 3.54
N ALA A 94 7.87 -3.03 4.87
CA ALA A 94 8.27 -4.18 5.68
C ALA A 94 7.50 -5.44 5.31
N THR A 95 6.19 -5.31 5.02
CA THR A 95 5.36 -6.42 4.53
C THR A 95 5.81 -6.93 3.17
N LEU A 96 6.13 -6.03 2.23
CA LEU A 96 6.65 -6.40 0.92
C LEU A 96 8.00 -7.12 1.02
N TYR A 97 8.92 -6.58 1.83
CA TYR A 97 10.21 -7.23 2.05
C TYR A 97 10.06 -8.60 2.70
N HIS A 98 9.14 -8.74 3.66
CA HIS A 98 8.81 -10.03 4.26
C HIS A 98 8.33 -11.04 3.20
N ASN A 99 7.43 -10.65 2.31
CA ASN A 99 6.94 -11.52 1.22
C ASN A 99 8.06 -11.93 0.25
N LEU A 100 9.07 -11.08 0.08
CA LEU A 100 10.26 -11.36 -0.72
C LEU A 100 11.33 -12.18 0.05
N GLY A 101 11.08 -12.55 1.29
CA GLY A 101 12.04 -13.27 2.14
C GLY A 101 13.21 -12.40 2.60
N ILE A 102 13.08 -11.09 2.58
CA ILE A 102 14.12 -10.15 3.02
C ILE A 102 13.86 -9.79 4.49
N ASP A 103 14.81 -10.13 5.35
CA ASP A 103 14.79 -9.76 6.76
C ASP A 103 15.17 -8.28 6.94
N THR A 104 14.21 -7.45 7.31
CA THR A 104 14.41 -6.01 7.49
C THR A 104 15.18 -5.63 8.76
N GLU A 105 15.37 -6.57 9.70
CA GLU A 105 16.16 -6.32 10.91
C GLU A 105 17.66 -6.38 10.62
N THR A 106 18.07 -7.11 9.59
CA THR A 106 19.47 -7.34 9.27
C THR A 106 19.89 -6.81 7.90
N ALA A 107 18.95 -6.75 6.95
CA ALA A 107 19.24 -6.31 5.59
C ALA A 107 19.54 -4.81 5.51
N THR A 108 20.67 -4.48 4.90
CA THR A 108 21.06 -3.08 4.65
C THR A 108 21.50 -2.88 3.20
N VAL A 109 21.37 -1.64 2.73
CA VAL A 109 21.97 -1.17 1.47
C VAL A 109 22.89 -0.01 1.75
N ASN A 110 23.98 0.10 1.03
CA ASN A 110 24.90 1.23 1.19
C ASN A 110 24.35 2.47 0.49
N ASP A 111 24.35 3.61 1.19
CA ASP A 111 24.08 4.90 0.58
C ASP A 111 25.25 5.33 -0.35
N LEU A 112 25.08 6.46 -1.03
CA LEU A 112 26.12 6.99 -1.94
C LEU A 112 27.47 7.30 -1.26
N SER A 113 27.48 7.38 0.07
CA SER A 113 28.71 7.59 0.87
C SER A 113 29.29 6.26 1.40
N GLY A 114 28.71 5.11 0.99
CA GLY A 114 29.14 3.79 1.45
C GLY A 114 28.66 3.42 2.86
N ARG A 115 27.71 4.15 3.43
CA ARG A 115 27.19 3.88 4.77
C ARG A 115 26.01 2.88 4.67
N PRO A 116 25.97 1.82 5.50
CA PRO A 116 24.83 0.92 5.53
C PRO A 116 23.58 1.65 6.03
N ARG A 117 22.46 1.43 5.34
CA ARG A 117 21.14 1.92 5.68
C ARG A 117 20.16 0.76 5.71
N TYR A 118 19.37 0.67 6.76
CA TYR A 118 18.28 -0.29 6.80
C TYR A 118 17.20 0.08 5.78
N LEU A 119 16.49 -0.94 5.29
CA LEU A 119 15.43 -0.78 4.29
C LEU A 119 14.20 -0.08 4.85
N VAL A 120 13.95 -0.28 6.14
CA VAL A 120 12.90 0.37 6.93
C VAL A 120 13.47 0.71 8.32
N ASP A 121 12.84 1.60 9.04
CA ASP A 121 13.11 1.78 10.47
C ASP A 121 12.48 0.63 11.26
N HIS A 122 13.18 -0.51 11.28
CA HIS A 122 12.72 -1.74 11.91
C HIS A 122 12.54 -1.62 13.43
N THR A 123 13.06 -0.57 14.05
CA THR A 123 12.85 -0.31 15.50
C THR A 123 11.45 0.23 15.79
N GLN A 124 10.78 0.79 14.77
CA GLN A 124 9.46 1.40 14.89
C GLN A 124 8.39 0.68 14.04
N TYR A 125 8.80 0.11 12.89
CA TYR A 125 7.86 -0.41 11.89
C TYR A 125 8.22 -1.84 11.51
N GLY A 126 7.32 -2.76 11.81
CA GLY A 126 7.36 -4.13 11.33
C GLY A 126 6.39 -4.37 10.17
N LYS A 127 6.31 -5.62 9.74
CA LYS A 127 5.28 -6.03 8.77
C LYS A 127 3.87 -5.90 9.38
N ILE A 128 2.87 -5.82 8.52
CA ILE A 128 1.46 -5.80 8.92
C ILE A 128 1.04 -7.24 9.24
N ASP A 129 1.09 -7.61 10.53
CA ASP A 129 0.80 -8.99 10.98
C ASP A 129 -0.60 -9.48 10.62
N GLU A 130 -1.55 -8.56 10.45
CA GLU A 130 -2.91 -8.88 10.03
C GLU A 130 -2.99 -9.38 8.59
N LEU A 131 -1.92 -9.19 7.78
CA LEU A 131 -1.87 -9.57 6.37
C LEU A 131 -1.01 -10.81 6.09
N VAL A 132 -0.10 -11.18 6.98
CA VAL A 132 0.91 -12.24 6.72
C VAL A 132 1.08 -13.18 7.90
#